data_ed0a63381ae95c0411a4f52678654672
#
_entry.id   ed0a63381ae95c0411a4f52678654672
#
_cell.length_a   1.000
_cell.length_b   1.000
_cell.length_c   1.000
_cell.angle_alpha   90.00
_cell.angle_beta   90.00
_cell.angle_gamma   90.00
#
_symmetry.space_group_name_H-M   'P 1'
#
loop_
_entity.id
_entity.type
_entity.pdbx_description
1 polymer ?
#
loop_
_entity_poly.entity_id
_entity_poly.type
_entity_poly.pdbx_seq_one_letter_code
_entity_poly.pdbx_strand_id
1 'polypeptide(L)'
;MMRDIHTKKIKKNAFRVTKARGFTASRVRVPGGHLPVKHMATIQKIAEEYGNGTVHLTARQGFEIPGIRYEDMDVVNTLLQPVIEGLDINQPEKGKGYSAAGTRNITACVGNRVCPFACYDTTTFAKRIEKEIFPHDLHFKVALTGCPNDCAKVRMHDFGIIGMTIPQFDASRCVNCGACTRVCKKKSIAALEQVNCRPKRNEEKCIGCGECVLNCPTAAWTRSKEKYYRLTLMGRTGKRNPRLGEDFVKWIDAKSIIKIIVNTYDYVDRYIDRGAPGGKEHIGYIVDRTGFEEFKKWALKDVSLSKNAEVAKTVYWSGIHYE
;
A
#
# COMPACT_ATOMS: atom_id res chain seq x y z
N MET A 1 5.21 -42.91 -8.18
CA MET A 1 5.47 -42.15 -6.93
C MET A 1 5.61 -40.67 -7.30
N MET A 2 4.63 -39.82 -7.03
CA MET A 2 4.78 -38.36 -7.18
C MET A 2 5.89 -37.89 -6.24
N ARG A 3 6.95 -37.29 -6.80
CA ARG A 3 8.00 -36.68 -5.98
C ARG A 3 7.40 -35.54 -5.17
N ASP A 4 7.64 -35.52 -3.87
CA ASP A 4 7.30 -34.37 -3.04
C ASP A 4 8.05 -33.15 -3.56
N ILE A 5 7.29 -32.19 -4.09
CA ILE A 5 7.89 -31.00 -4.65
C ILE A 5 8.37 -30.10 -3.53
N HIS A 6 9.60 -29.66 -3.67
CA HIS A 6 10.23 -28.76 -2.71
C HIS A 6 9.48 -27.41 -2.70
N THR A 7 8.67 -27.19 -1.67
CA THR A 7 7.80 -26.00 -1.53
C THR A 7 8.52 -24.65 -1.67
N LYS A 8 9.83 -24.60 -1.34
CA LYS A 8 10.67 -23.43 -1.54
C LYS A 8 10.90 -23.14 -3.03
N LYS A 9 11.09 -24.17 -3.88
CA LYS A 9 11.28 -24.02 -5.32
C LYS A 9 10.02 -23.43 -5.97
N ILE A 10 8.83 -23.93 -5.60
CA ILE A 10 7.54 -23.41 -6.10
C ILE A 10 7.39 -21.92 -5.79
N LYS A 11 7.62 -21.53 -4.53
CA LYS A 11 7.49 -20.13 -4.10
C LYS A 11 8.47 -19.16 -4.76
N LYS A 12 9.63 -19.63 -5.19
CA LYS A 12 10.62 -18.79 -5.89
C LYS A 12 10.24 -18.50 -7.35
N ASN A 13 9.30 -19.24 -7.93
CA ASN A 13 8.93 -19.15 -9.36
C ASN A 13 7.52 -18.55 -9.57
N ALA A 14 7.06 -17.65 -8.72
CA ALA A 14 5.72 -17.04 -8.79
C ALA A 14 4.53 -18.03 -8.66
N PHE A 15 4.76 -19.19 -8.06
CA PHE A 15 3.73 -20.18 -7.81
C PHE A 15 3.49 -20.37 -6.32
N ARG A 16 2.33 -20.91 -5.98
CA ARG A 16 1.97 -21.24 -4.61
C ARG A 16 1.66 -22.73 -4.44
N VAL A 17 1.92 -23.23 -3.25
CA VAL A 17 1.50 -24.57 -2.86
C VAL A 17 -0.02 -24.62 -2.77
N THR A 18 -0.65 -25.64 -3.33
CA THR A 18 -2.08 -25.91 -3.28
C THR A 18 -2.39 -27.15 -2.44
N LYS A 19 -3.66 -27.43 -2.17
CA LYS A 19 -4.09 -28.66 -1.48
C LYS A 19 -3.95 -29.90 -2.35
N ALA A 20 -4.09 -29.77 -3.66
CA ALA A 20 -4.01 -30.88 -4.60
C ALA A 20 -2.54 -31.16 -4.92
N ARG A 21 -2.09 -32.40 -4.68
CA ARG A 21 -0.75 -32.85 -5.05
C ARG A 21 -0.61 -32.88 -6.58
N GLY A 22 0.53 -32.49 -7.10
CA GLY A 22 0.80 -32.39 -8.54
C GLY A 22 0.35 -31.10 -9.19
N PHE A 23 -0.40 -30.26 -8.46
CA PHE A 23 -0.91 -28.99 -8.96
C PHE A 23 -0.45 -27.81 -8.15
N THR A 24 -0.38 -26.66 -8.81
CA THR A 24 -0.02 -25.38 -8.24
C THR A 24 -0.96 -24.28 -8.77
N ALA A 25 -0.74 -23.05 -8.33
CA ALA A 25 -1.38 -21.87 -8.91
C ALA A 25 -0.29 -20.81 -9.18
N SER A 26 -0.27 -20.25 -10.36
CA SER A 26 0.55 -19.07 -10.60
C SER A 26 -0.01 -17.88 -9.82
N ARG A 27 0.86 -17.01 -9.31
CA ARG A 27 0.47 -15.80 -8.60
C ARG A 27 1.14 -14.60 -9.23
N VAL A 28 0.35 -13.79 -9.92
CA VAL A 28 0.84 -12.62 -10.62
C VAL A 28 0.61 -11.37 -9.76
N ARG A 29 1.67 -10.60 -9.58
CA ARG A 29 1.64 -9.29 -8.94
C ARG A 29 1.05 -8.26 -9.89
N VAL A 30 0.26 -7.34 -9.35
CA VAL A 30 -0.28 -6.18 -10.07
C VAL A 30 -0.10 -4.96 -9.15
N PRO A 31 1.09 -4.34 -9.14
CA PRO A 31 1.37 -3.21 -8.24
C PRO A 31 0.39 -2.07 -8.47
N GLY A 32 -0.33 -1.69 -7.39
CA GLY A 32 -1.35 -0.66 -7.46
C GLY A 32 -2.67 -1.09 -8.12
N GLY A 33 -2.87 -2.39 -8.39
CA GLY A 33 -4.16 -2.94 -8.80
C GLY A 33 -4.61 -2.63 -10.24
N HIS A 34 -3.76 -2.03 -11.08
CA HIS A 34 -4.10 -1.69 -12.47
C HIS A 34 -3.54 -2.73 -13.45
N LEU A 35 -4.43 -3.55 -14.01
CA LEU A 35 -4.11 -4.56 -15.04
C LEU A 35 -4.56 -4.04 -16.41
N PRO A 36 -3.65 -3.77 -17.37
CA PRO A 36 -4.03 -3.36 -18.72
C PRO A 36 -4.81 -4.47 -19.45
N VAL A 37 -5.90 -4.09 -20.11
CA VAL A 37 -6.82 -5.03 -20.82
C VAL A 37 -6.10 -5.86 -21.88
N LYS A 38 -5.05 -5.34 -22.50
CA LYS A 38 -4.23 -6.08 -23.49
C LYS A 38 -3.66 -7.40 -22.98
N HIS A 39 -3.56 -7.59 -21.66
CA HIS A 39 -3.05 -8.82 -21.05
C HIS A 39 -4.15 -9.87 -20.79
N MET A 40 -5.42 -9.51 -20.92
CA MET A 40 -6.54 -10.42 -20.59
C MET A 40 -6.57 -11.65 -21.47
N ALA A 41 -6.30 -11.51 -22.78
CA ALA A 41 -6.27 -12.66 -23.71
C ALA A 41 -5.17 -13.69 -23.33
N THR A 42 -3.99 -13.23 -22.95
CA THR A 42 -2.91 -14.11 -22.46
C THR A 42 -3.29 -14.82 -21.16
N ILE A 43 -3.89 -14.09 -20.23
CA ILE A 43 -4.34 -14.65 -18.94
C ILE A 43 -5.44 -15.69 -19.15
N GLN A 44 -6.41 -15.39 -20.02
CA GLN A 44 -7.48 -16.31 -20.39
C GLN A 44 -6.91 -17.59 -21.01
N LYS A 45 -6.06 -17.48 -22.00
CA LYS A 45 -5.42 -18.62 -22.66
C LYS A 45 -4.70 -19.54 -21.65
N ILE A 46 -3.93 -18.96 -20.75
CA ILE A 46 -3.21 -19.75 -19.71
C ILE A 46 -4.21 -20.44 -18.77
N ALA A 47 -5.29 -19.76 -18.38
CA ALA A 47 -6.27 -20.33 -17.48
C ALA A 47 -7.04 -21.49 -18.11
N GLU A 48 -7.34 -21.43 -19.42
CA GLU A 48 -8.06 -22.47 -20.18
C GLU A 48 -7.17 -23.65 -20.54
N GLU A 49 -5.95 -23.42 -21.03
CA GLU A 49 -5.07 -24.48 -21.53
C GLU A 49 -4.25 -25.18 -20.43
N TYR A 50 -3.82 -24.45 -19.40
CA TYR A 50 -2.90 -24.96 -18.36
C TYR A 50 -3.51 -24.94 -16.95
N GLY A 51 -4.56 -24.15 -16.73
CA GLY A 51 -5.23 -24.04 -15.45
C GLY A 51 -6.52 -24.87 -15.37
N ASN A 52 -7.43 -24.46 -14.51
CA ASN A 52 -8.75 -25.06 -14.36
C ASN A 52 -9.88 -24.18 -14.97
N GLY A 53 -9.56 -23.31 -15.92
CA GLY A 53 -10.50 -22.38 -16.56
C GLY A 53 -10.92 -21.18 -15.68
N THR A 54 -10.27 -20.95 -14.55
CA THR A 54 -10.63 -19.83 -13.66
C THR A 54 -9.44 -18.93 -13.33
N VAL A 55 -9.76 -17.66 -13.02
CA VAL A 55 -8.80 -16.68 -12.48
C VAL A 55 -9.32 -16.18 -11.13
N HIS A 56 -8.52 -16.31 -10.09
CA HIS A 56 -8.85 -15.82 -8.76
C HIS A 56 -8.22 -14.46 -8.50
N LEU A 57 -9.06 -13.43 -8.24
CA LEU A 57 -8.60 -12.11 -7.82
C LEU A 57 -8.24 -12.14 -6.34
N THR A 58 -7.00 -11.83 -6.02
CA THR A 58 -6.52 -11.88 -4.63
C THR A 58 -6.92 -10.64 -3.85
N ALA A 59 -7.03 -10.77 -2.52
CA ALA A 59 -7.25 -9.62 -1.62
C ALA A 59 -6.16 -8.53 -1.71
N ARG A 60 -5.04 -8.84 -2.40
CA ARG A 60 -3.95 -7.89 -2.64
C ARG A 60 -3.89 -7.38 -4.07
N GLN A 61 -5.00 -7.45 -4.78
CA GLN A 61 -5.14 -6.92 -6.15
C GLN A 61 -4.22 -7.56 -7.20
N GLY A 62 -3.56 -8.67 -6.87
CA GLY A 62 -2.97 -9.55 -7.86
C GLY A 62 -3.99 -10.58 -8.30
N PHE A 63 -3.60 -11.48 -9.18
CA PHE A 63 -4.44 -12.63 -9.55
C PHE A 63 -3.68 -13.95 -9.44
N GLU A 64 -4.42 -15.03 -9.36
CA GLU A 64 -3.93 -16.40 -9.37
C GLU A 64 -4.64 -17.20 -10.44
N ILE A 65 -3.90 -18.06 -11.15
CA ILE A 65 -4.44 -19.05 -12.08
C ILE A 65 -4.24 -20.41 -11.42
N PRO A 66 -5.29 -21.02 -10.84
CA PRO A 66 -5.20 -22.33 -10.19
C PRO A 66 -5.26 -23.48 -11.18
N GLY A 67 -4.84 -24.68 -10.75
CA GLY A 67 -4.94 -25.90 -11.53
C GLY A 67 -3.76 -26.20 -12.44
N ILE A 68 -2.70 -25.42 -12.39
CA ILE A 68 -1.48 -25.62 -13.20
C ILE A 68 -0.73 -26.85 -12.69
N ARG A 69 -0.35 -27.76 -13.57
CA ARG A 69 0.49 -28.90 -13.22
C ARG A 69 1.92 -28.44 -12.95
N TYR A 70 2.63 -29.18 -12.13
CA TYR A 70 4.03 -28.87 -11.83
C TYR A 70 4.93 -28.91 -13.06
N GLU A 71 4.66 -29.82 -14.00
CA GLU A 71 5.37 -29.99 -15.25
C GLU A 71 5.20 -28.78 -16.21
N ASP A 72 4.08 -28.06 -16.10
CA ASP A 72 3.74 -26.93 -16.97
C ASP A 72 4.25 -25.56 -16.43
N MET A 73 4.87 -25.54 -15.24
CA MET A 73 5.29 -24.28 -14.60
C MET A 73 6.22 -23.43 -15.46
N ASP A 74 7.18 -24.05 -16.14
CA ASP A 74 8.17 -23.33 -16.97
C ASP A 74 7.52 -22.75 -18.24
N VAL A 75 6.60 -23.50 -18.87
CA VAL A 75 5.83 -23.03 -20.01
C VAL A 75 4.93 -21.85 -19.61
N VAL A 76 4.23 -21.97 -18.48
CA VAL A 76 3.37 -20.91 -17.97
C VAL A 76 4.17 -19.64 -17.62
N ASN A 77 5.37 -19.76 -17.04
CA ASN A 77 6.25 -18.61 -16.80
C ASN A 77 6.65 -17.91 -18.10
N THR A 78 6.97 -18.68 -19.16
CA THR A 78 7.28 -18.13 -20.48
C THR A 78 6.08 -17.40 -21.07
N LEU A 79 4.89 -17.98 -21.00
CA LEU A 79 3.65 -17.36 -21.50
C LEU A 79 3.26 -16.11 -20.69
N LEU A 80 3.56 -16.05 -19.39
CA LEU A 80 3.29 -14.88 -18.53
C LEU A 80 4.31 -13.74 -18.73
N GLN A 81 5.45 -14.00 -19.40
CA GLN A 81 6.49 -13.00 -19.55
C GLN A 81 6.01 -11.64 -20.10
N PRO A 82 5.18 -11.57 -21.17
CA PRO A 82 4.66 -10.29 -21.67
C PRO A 82 3.79 -9.54 -20.65
N VAL A 83 3.09 -10.28 -19.76
CA VAL A 83 2.29 -9.70 -18.69
C VAL A 83 3.19 -9.10 -17.62
N ILE A 84 4.23 -9.82 -17.22
CA ILE A 84 5.22 -9.40 -16.21
C ILE A 84 5.95 -8.14 -16.68
N GLU A 85 6.40 -8.10 -17.93
CA GLU A 85 7.04 -6.92 -18.53
C GLU A 85 6.08 -5.74 -18.66
N GLY A 86 4.84 -5.98 -19.09
CA GLY A 86 3.81 -4.94 -19.20
C GLY A 86 3.38 -4.34 -17.86
N LEU A 87 3.56 -5.07 -16.78
CA LEU A 87 3.32 -4.60 -15.40
C LEU A 87 4.58 -3.99 -14.75
N ASP A 88 5.72 -4.02 -15.46
CA ASP A 88 7.01 -3.47 -14.97
C ASP A 88 7.46 -4.12 -13.64
N ILE A 89 7.32 -5.45 -13.56
CA ILE A 89 7.70 -6.23 -12.37
C ILE A 89 9.18 -6.63 -12.47
N ASN A 90 9.94 -6.31 -11.43
CA ASN A 90 11.32 -6.77 -11.33
C ASN A 90 11.38 -8.29 -11.20
N GLN A 91 12.19 -8.93 -12.03
CA GLN A 91 12.43 -10.36 -12.00
C GLN A 91 13.92 -10.65 -12.23
N PRO A 92 14.46 -11.71 -11.59
CA PRO A 92 15.89 -12.03 -11.72
C PRO A 92 16.29 -12.46 -13.13
N GLU A 93 15.41 -13.21 -13.81
CA GLU A 93 15.65 -13.79 -15.14
C GLU A 93 14.33 -13.89 -15.89
N LYS A 94 14.34 -13.48 -17.16
CA LYS A 94 13.16 -13.55 -18.03
C LYS A 94 12.70 -15.00 -18.23
N GLY A 95 11.38 -15.22 -18.21
CA GLY A 95 10.76 -16.52 -18.37
C GLY A 95 10.90 -17.47 -17.17
N LYS A 96 11.59 -17.07 -16.10
CA LYS A 96 11.76 -17.89 -14.87
C LYS A 96 10.82 -17.50 -13.74
N GLY A 97 9.91 -16.55 -13.97
CA GLY A 97 9.04 -16.01 -12.93
C GLY A 97 9.82 -15.18 -11.89
N TYR A 98 9.27 -15.07 -10.71
CA TYR A 98 9.83 -14.27 -9.60
C TYR A 98 9.35 -14.83 -8.24
N SER A 99 9.94 -14.38 -7.13
CA SER A 99 9.55 -14.87 -5.82
C SER A 99 8.12 -14.47 -5.44
N ALA A 100 7.25 -15.46 -5.21
CA ALA A 100 5.92 -15.28 -4.63
C ALA A 100 5.93 -15.13 -3.10
N ALA A 101 7.11 -15.29 -2.47
CA ALA A 101 7.34 -15.09 -1.04
C ALA A 101 7.90 -13.67 -0.77
N GLY A 102 8.14 -13.34 0.50
CA GLY A 102 8.72 -12.05 0.87
C GLY A 102 7.75 -10.88 0.77
N THR A 103 8.22 -9.76 0.21
CA THR A 103 7.45 -8.54 0.02
C THR A 103 6.18 -8.78 -0.80
N ARG A 104 5.05 -8.40 -0.24
CA ARG A 104 3.73 -8.65 -0.85
C ARG A 104 3.41 -7.62 -1.92
N ASN A 105 2.50 -7.98 -2.85
CA ASN A 105 1.98 -7.03 -3.83
C ASN A 105 1.46 -5.76 -3.14
N ILE A 106 1.82 -4.60 -3.65
CA ILE A 106 1.36 -3.31 -3.14
C ILE A 106 -0.08 -3.09 -3.57
N THR A 107 -0.97 -2.90 -2.59
CA THR A 107 -2.38 -2.60 -2.84
C THR A 107 -2.61 -1.10 -2.91
N ALA A 108 -3.55 -0.66 -3.75
CA ALA A 108 -3.91 0.74 -3.84
C ALA A 108 -5.40 0.93 -4.17
N CYS A 109 -6.02 1.99 -3.72
CA CYS A 109 -7.30 2.40 -4.27
C CYS A 109 -7.12 2.93 -5.71
N VAL A 110 -8.23 3.14 -6.45
CA VAL A 110 -8.20 3.58 -7.85
C VAL A 110 -7.47 4.92 -8.09
N GLY A 111 -7.28 5.74 -7.03
CA GLY A 111 -6.57 7.00 -7.09
C GLY A 111 -7.26 8.08 -7.92
N ASN A 112 -6.54 9.17 -8.17
CA ASN A 112 -7.07 10.33 -8.89
C ASN A 112 -7.21 10.14 -10.41
N ARG A 113 -6.92 8.97 -10.92
CA ARG A 113 -7.27 8.60 -12.30
C ARG A 113 -8.78 8.53 -12.53
N VAL A 114 -9.53 8.18 -11.48
CA VAL A 114 -10.99 8.01 -11.53
C VAL A 114 -11.67 8.74 -10.37
N CYS A 115 -11.12 8.67 -9.16
CA CYS A 115 -11.76 9.17 -7.95
C CYS A 115 -11.50 10.66 -7.74
N PRO A 116 -12.54 11.54 -7.67
CA PRO A 116 -12.37 12.98 -7.47
C PRO A 116 -11.84 13.34 -6.07
N PHE A 117 -12.01 12.44 -5.09
CA PHE A 117 -11.51 12.65 -3.73
C PHE A 117 -10.01 12.42 -3.60
N ALA A 118 -9.42 11.59 -4.46
CA ALA A 118 -8.02 11.23 -4.36
C ALA A 118 -7.08 12.41 -4.65
N CYS A 119 -6.03 12.54 -3.85
CA CYS A 119 -5.05 13.62 -3.93
C CYS A 119 -3.90 13.30 -4.89
N TYR A 120 -3.74 12.04 -5.30
CA TYR A 120 -2.62 11.61 -6.15
C TYR A 120 -2.93 10.32 -6.94
N ASP A 121 -2.08 10.01 -7.91
CA ASP A 121 -2.10 8.75 -8.65
C ASP A 121 -1.45 7.63 -7.79
N THR A 122 -2.31 6.85 -7.17
CA THR A 122 -1.91 5.77 -6.27
C THR A 122 -1.19 4.65 -6.99
N THR A 123 -1.57 4.34 -8.25
CA THR A 123 -0.95 3.29 -9.05
C THR A 123 0.48 3.64 -9.44
N THR A 124 0.70 4.87 -9.93
CA THR A 124 2.06 5.32 -10.28
C THR A 124 2.96 5.32 -9.03
N PHE A 125 2.43 5.75 -7.88
CA PHE A 125 3.22 5.74 -6.66
C PHE A 125 3.49 4.32 -6.15
N ALA A 126 2.51 3.41 -6.23
CA ALA A 126 2.71 2.00 -5.89
C ALA A 126 3.83 1.35 -6.73
N LYS A 127 3.86 1.61 -8.04
CA LYS A 127 4.91 1.10 -8.93
C LYS A 127 6.30 1.67 -8.59
N ARG A 128 6.38 2.94 -8.20
CA ARG A 128 7.65 3.55 -7.75
C ARG A 128 8.17 2.88 -6.47
N ILE A 129 7.30 2.62 -5.49
CA ILE A 129 7.67 1.91 -4.27
C ILE A 129 8.07 0.47 -4.60
N GLU A 130 7.30 -0.23 -5.44
CA GLU A 130 7.58 -1.60 -5.85
C GLU A 130 9.01 -1.76 -6.39
N LYS A 131 9.48 -0.83 -7.22
CA LYS A 131 10.83 -0.85 -7.79
C LYS A 131 11.94 -0.82 -6.74
N GLU A 132 11.71 -0.15 -5.62
CA GLU A 132 12.70 -0.02 -4.55
C GLU A 132 12.71 -1.22 -3.58
N ILE A 133 11.56 -1.91 -3.44
CA ILE A 133 11.40 -2.91 -2.38
C ILE A 133 11.20 -4.33 -2.90
N PHE A 134 11.04 -4.54 -4.19
CA PHE A 134 10.83 -5.86 -4.77
C PHE A 134 11.88 -6.19 -5.84
N PRO A 135 12.44 -7.40 -5.85
CA PRO A 135 12.19 -8.51 -4.93
C PRO A 135 12.93 -8.37 -3.59
N HIS A 136 12.29 -8.78 -2.50
CA HIS A 136 12.91 -8.84 -1.18
C HIS A 136 12.26 -9.95 -0.34
N ASP A 137 13.06 -10.69 0.45
CA ASP A 137 12.58 -11.85 1.22
C ASP A 137 11.79 -11.48 2.48
N LEU A 138 11.92 -10.26 2.98
CA LEU A 138 11.17 -9.79 4.14
C LEU A 138 9.67 -9.68 3.84
N HIS A 139 8.86 -10.14 4.78
CA HIS A 139 7.40 -10.17 4.64
C HIS A 139 6.77 -8.83 4.99
N PHE A 140 6.78 -7.92 4.02
CA PHE A 140 6.15 -6.61 4.14
C PHE A 140 4.87 -6.49 3.33
N LYS A 141 3.96 -5.65 3.83
CA LYS A 141 2.70 -5.30 3.21
C LYS A 141 2.56 -3.79 3.17
N VAL A 142 2.50 -3.25 1.97
CA VAL A 142 2.28 -1.82 1.72
C VAL A 142 0.92 -1.63 1.09
N ALA A 143 0.20 -0.59 1.52
CA ALA A 143 -1.09 -0.22 0.94
C ALA A 143 -1.20 1.31 0.79
N LEU A 144 -1.84 1.75 -0.30
CA LEU A 144 -2.00 3.14 -0.65
C LEU A 144 -3.47 3.52 -0.80
N THR A 145 -3.86 4.66 -0.25
CA THR A 145 -5.17 5.26 -0.49
C THR A 145 -5.04 6.72 -0.91
N GLY A 146 -5.86 7.15 -1.86
CA GLY A 146 -5.77 8.47 -2.46
C GLY A 146 -6.19 9.62 -1.56
N CYS A 147 -6.94 9.34 -0.49
CA CYS A 147 -7.47 10.33 0.46
C CYS A 147 -7.81 9.68 1.81
N PRO A 148 -8.14 10.48 2.86
CA PRO A 148 -8.48 9.97 4.19
C PRO A 148 -9.75 9.11 4.31
N ASN A 149 -10.51 8.88 3.24
CA ASN A 149 -11.62 7.90 3.25
C ASN A 149 -11.12 6.44 3.41
N ASP A 150 -9.83 6.21 3.21
CA ASP A 150 -9.14 4.93 3.44
C ASP A 150 -9.85 3.71 2.84
N CYS A 151 -10.23 3.79 1.56
CA CYS A 151 -10.90 2.70 0.84
C CYS A 151 -10.03 1.42 0.77
N ALA A 152 -8.70 1.55 0.77
CA ALA A 152 -7.75 0.44 0.74
C ALA A 152 -7.44 -0.14 2.14
N LYS A 153 -8.04 0.41 3.22
CA LYS A 153 -7.83 -0.04 4.60
C LYS A 153 -6.34 -0.12 4.96
N VAL A 154 -5.63 0.97 4.65
CA VAL A 154 -4.17 1.00 4.75
C VAL A 154 -3.65 0.78 6.17
N ARG A 155 -4.44 1.13 7.20
CA ARG A 155 -4.09 0.89 8.60
C ARG A 155 -4.02 -0.60 9.00
N MET A 156 -4.45 -1.50 8.13
CA MET A 156 -4.34 -2.96 8.34
C MET A 156 -3.02 -3.55 7.79
N HIS A 157 -2.09 -2.69 7.35
CA HIS A 157 -0.86 -3.07 6.68
C HIS A 157 0.38 -2.60 7.45
N ASP A 158 1.52 -3.23 7.19
CA ASP A 158 2.80 -2.85 7.81
C ASP A 158 3.15 -1.39 7.50
N PHE A 159 2.87 -0.95 6.25
CA PHE A 159 2.89 0.44 5.82
C PHE A 159 1.57 0.84 5.19
N GLY A 160 1.02 1.96 5.63
CA GLY A 160 -0.15 2.59 5.04
C GLY A 160 0.15 4.01 4.59
N ILE A 161 -0.20 4.35 3.34
CA ILE A 161 0.03 5.67 2.76
C ILE A 161 -1.30 6.30 2.40
N ILE A 162 -1.62 7.43 3.01
CA ILE A 162 -2.86 8.17 2.83
C ILE A 162 -2.56 9.50 2.15
N GLY A 163 -3.18 9.78 1.01
CA GLY A 163 -3.06 11.07 0.33
C GLY A 163 -3.74 12.18 1.10
N MET A 164 -3.09 13.35 1.14
CA MET A 164 -3.58 14.54 1.81
C MET A 164 -3.37 15.78 0.92
N THR A 165 -4.14 16.83 1.20
CA THR A 165 -3.93 18.16 0.60
C THR A 165 -4.01 19.23 1.67
N ILE A 166 -3.21 20.30 1.54
CA ILE A 166 -3.38 21.52 2.32
C ILE A 166 -4.31 22.44 1.51
N PRO A 167 -5.59 22.59 1.89
CA PRO A 167 -6.52 23.43 1.14
C PRO A 167 -6.05 24.89 1.12
N GLN A 168 -6.01 25.50 -0.05
CA GLN A 168 -5.67 26.90 -0.26
C GLN A 168 -6.95 27.71 -0.46
N PHE A 169 -7.07 28.86 0.21
CA PHE A 169 -8.28 29.69 0.18
C PHE A 169 -8.03 31.00 -0.55
N ASP A 170 -8.86 31.28 -1.55
CA ASP A 170 -8.94 32.55 -2.24
C ASP A 170 -10.20 33.30 -1.83
N ALA A 171 -10.00 34.36 -1.05
CA ALA A 171 -11.10 35.17 -0.52
C ALA A 171 -11.86 35.94 -1.62
N SER A 172 -11.22 36.30 -2.75
CA SER A 172 -11.84 37.04 -3.85
C SER A 172 -12.94 36.24 -4.57
N ARG A 173 -12.82 34.91 -4.56
CA ARG A 173 -13.77 33.96 -5.17
C ARG A 173 -14.87 33.49 -4.22
N CYS A 174 -14.77 33.82 -2.94
CA CYS A 174 -15.70 33.31 -1.92
C CYS A 174 -16.99 34.12 -1.89
N VAL A 175 -18.12 33.47 -2.14
CA VAL A 175 -19.48 34.03 -2.07
C VAL A 175 -20.16 33.75 -0.72
N ASN A 176 -19.42 33.34 0.28
CA ASN A 176 -19.91 33.10 1.65
C ASN A 176 -21.09 32.10 1.77
N CYS A 177 -21.20 31.13 0.90
CA CYS A 177 -22.31 30.16 0.90
C CYS A 177 -22.26 29.13 2.02
N GLY A 178 -21.16 29.00 2.78
CA GLY A 178 -20.98 28.07 3.89
C GLY A 178 -20.91 26.57 3.51
N ALA A 179 -20.88 26.21 2.22
CA ALA A 179 -20.86 24.81 1.78
C ALA A 179 -19.65 24.04 2.34
N CYS A 180 -18.48 24.67 2.36
CA CYS A 180 -17.24 24.07 2.87
C CYS A 180 -17.28 23.77 4.38
N THR A 181 -17.87 24.68 5.18
CA THR A 181 -18.05 24.45 6.63
C THR A 181 -19.08 23.38 6.92
N ARG A 182 -20.21 23.37 6.20
CA ARG A 182 -21.24 22.33 6.34
C ARG A 182 -20.69 20.93 6.04
N VAL A 183 -19.95 20.76 4.92
CA VAL A 183 -19.39 19.44 4.58
C VAL A 183 -18.34 19.00 5.58
N CYS A 184 -17.49 19.91 6.06
CA CYS A 184 -16.47 19.60 7.06
C CYS A 184 -17.09 19.13 8.38
N LYS A 185 -18.19 19.75 8.84
CA LYS A 185 -18.99 19.32 10.00
C LYS A 185 -19.65 17.95 9.76
N LYS A 186 -20.31 17.76 8.60
CA LYS A 186 -20.98 16.51 8.25
C LYS A 186 -20.03 15.30 8.23
N LYS A 187 -18.77 15.51 7.89
CA LYS A 187 -17.71 14.48 7.91
C LYS A 187 -17.07 14.30 9.29
N SER A 188 -17.63 14.88 10.33
CA SER A 188 -17.12 14.84 11.71
C SER A 188 -15.68 15.34 11.89
N ILE A 189 -15.19 16.17 10.96
CA ILE A 189 -13.83 16.75 11.03
C ILE A 189 -13.89 18.09 11.76
N ALA A 190 -14.88 18.92 11.42
CA ALA A 190 -15.13 20.23 12.02
C ALA A 190 -13.88 21.15 12.09
N ALA A 191 -13.03 21.06 11.07
CA ALA A 191 -11.81 21.87 10.94
C ALA A 191 -12.06 23.25 10.28
N LEU A 192 -13.29 23.50 9.79
CA LEU A 192 -13.68 24.76 9.18
C LEU A 192 -14.80 25.42 9.98
N GLU A 193 -14.58 26.65 10.36
CA GLU A 193 -15.55 27.49 11.07
C GLU A 193 -15.83 28.76 10.25
N GLN A 194 -17.04 29.31 10.40
CA GLN A 194 -17.41 30.59 9.79
C GLN A 194 -17.03 31.71 10.75
N VAL A 195 -16.11 32.57 10.39
CA VAL A 195 -15.69 33.72 11.17
C VAL A 195 -15.80 34.96 10.29
N ASN A 196 -16.56 35.97 10.74
CA ASN A 196 -16.77 37.20 9.98
C ASN A 196 -17.14 36.96 8.51
N CYS A 197 -18.14 36.09 8.27
CA CYS A 197 -18.60 35.73 6.94
C CYS A 197 -17.51 35.09 6.04
N ARG A 198 -16.45 34.52 6.60
CA ARG A 198 -15.38 33.81 5.87
C ARG A 198 -15.05 32.48 6.55
N PRO A 199 -14.76 31.44 5.77
CA PRO A 199 -14.31 30.17 6.35
C PRO A 199 -12.87 30.28 6.86
N LYS A 200 -12.67 29.98 8.14
CA LYS A 200 -11.34 29.86 8.77
C LYS A 200 -11.02 28.40 9.04
N ARG A 201 -9.81 27.97 8.62
CA ARG A 201 -9.35 26.61 8.82
C ARG A 201 -8.54 26.47 10.13
N ASN A 202 -8.92 25.52 10.95
CA ASN A 202 -8.10 25.03 12.04
C ASN A 202 -7.14 23.98 11.48
N GLU A 203 -5.85 24.23 11.54
CA GLU A 203 -4.81 23.39 10.95
C GLU A 203 -4.64 22.08 11.70
N GLU A 204 -4.72 22.09 13.03
CA GLU A 204 -4.56 20.91 13.86
C GLU A 204 -5.68 19.88 13.65
N LYS A 205 -6.92 20.36 13.47
CA LYS A 205 -8.09 19.51 13.20
C LYS A 205 -8.14 19.03 11.74
N CYS A 206 -7.46 19.72 10.83
CA CYS A 206 -7.55 19.45 9.41
C CYS A 206 -6.81 18.15 9.01
N ILE A 207 -7.55 17.18 8.53
CA ILE A 207 -6.99 15.89 8.07
C ILE A 207 -6.58 15.87 6.60
N GLY A 208 -6.68 16.99 5.89
CA GLY A 208 -6.26 17.09 4.49
C GLY A 208 -7.13 16.33 3.49
N CYS A 209 -8.43 16.10 3.78
CA CYS A 209 -9.31 15.30 2.93
C CYS A 209 -9.74 15.99 1.62
N GLY A 210 -9.64 17.32 1.52
CA GLY A 210 -10.04 18.08 0.33
C GLY A 210 -11.55 18.20 0.10
N GLU A 211 -12.41 17.79 1.03
CA GLU A 211 -13.87 17.91 0.89
C GLU A 211 -14.33 19.36 0.69
N CYS A 212 -13.68 20.32 1.37
CA CYS A 212 -13.94 21.75 1.19
C CYS A 212 -13.66 22.23 -0.25
N VAL A 213 -12.67 21.63 -0.91
CA VAL A 213 -12.35 21.93 -2.31
C VAL A 213 -13.43 21.43 -3.24
N LEU A 214 -13.85 20.17 -3.07
CA LEU A 214 -14.85 19.52 -3.93
C LEU A 214 -16.25 20.14 -3.79
N ASN A 215 -16.58 20.67 -2.62
CA ASN A 215 -17.89 21.26 -2.35
C ASN A 215 -17.93 22.78 -2.50
N CYS A 216 -16.85 23.42 -2.95
CA CYS A 216 -16.83 24.87 -3.18
C CYS A 216 -17.35 25.21 -4.59
N PRO A 217 -18.55 25.85 -4.72
CA PRO A 217 -19.14 26.09 -6.02
C PRO A 217 -18.38 27.13 -6.86
N THR A 218 -17.60 27.99 -6.23
CA THR A 218 -16.82 29.05 -6.88
C THR A 218 -15.33 28.72 -7.00
N ALA A 219 -14.94 27.52 -6.57
CA ALA A 219 -13.54 27.10 -6.46
C ALA A 219 -12.65 28.09 -5.68
N ALA A 220 -13.24 28.74 -4.66
CA ALA A 220 -12.48 29.56 -3.71
C ALA A 220 -11.52 28.71 -2.85
N TRP A 221 -11.81 27.41 -2.69
CA TRP A 221 -10.89 26.43 -2.15
C TRP A 221 -10.25 25.62 -3.28
N THR A 222 -8.93 25.52 -3.25
CA THR A 222 -8.16 24.68 -4.19
C THR A 222 -7.24 23.74 -3.43
N ARG A 223 -6.74 22.68 -4.09
CA ARG A 223 -5.73 21.80 -3.53
C ARG A 223 -4.36 22.46 -3.59
N SER A 224 -3.48 22.16 -2.64
CA SER A 224 -2.07 22.52 -2.74
C SER A 224 -1.45 21.95 -4.03
N LYS A 225 -0.48 22.68 -4.61
CA LYS A 225 0.32 22.18 -5.74
C LYS A 225 1.16 20.98 -5.32
N GLU A 226 1.77 21.08 -4.14
CA GLU A 226 2.53 19.99 -3.51
C GLU A 226 1.57 18.88 -3.06
N LYS A 227 2.02 17.65 -3.22
CA LYS A 227 1.31 16.46 -2.76
C LYS A 227 1.84 16.06 -1.40
N TYR A 228 0.94 15.95 -0.45
CA TYR A 228 1.26 15.53 0.90
C TYR A 228 0.65 14.17 1.22
N TYR A 229 1.30 13.50 2.14
CA TYR A 229 0.90 12.17 2.56
C TYR A 229 0.96 12.03 4.08
N ARG A 230 0.20 11.06 4.58
CA ARG A 230 0.31 10.51 5.91
C ARG A 230 0.84 9.10 5.78
N LEU A 231 1.88 8.79 6.53
CA LEU A 231 2.43 7.44 6.64
C LEU A 231 1.98 6.81 7.95
N THR A 232 1.31 5.66 7.87
CA THR A 232 0.94 4.83 9.03
C THR A 232 1.80 3.58 9.05
N LEU A 233 2.08 3.06 10.25
CA LEU A 233 2.98 1.93 10.44
C LEU A 233 2.36 0.84 11.31
N MET A 234 2.90 -0.39 11.17
CA MET A 234 2.74 -1.51 12.08
C MET A 234 1.34 -2.13 12.14
N GLY A 235 0.49 -1.89 11.11
CA GLY A 235 -0.81 -2.52 11.02
C GLY A 235 -0.70 -4.02 10.73
N ARG A 236 -1.46 -4.82 11.48
CA ARG A 236 -1.54 -6.27 11.32
C ARG A 236 -2.84 -6.79 11.92
N THR A 237 -3.65 -7.46 11.11
CA THR A 237 -4.98 -7.96 11.53
C THR A 237 -5.08 -9.48 11.53
N GLY A 238 -4.02 -10.20 11.14
CA GLY A 238 -4.02 -11.66 11.11
C GLY A 238 -3.58 -12.29 12.43
N LYS A 239 -4.11 -13.49 12.72
CA LYS A 239 -3.80 -14.32 13.90
C LYS A 239 -4.17 -13.65 15.23
N ARG A 240 -3.41 -13.93 16.31
CA ARG A 240 -3.60 -13.30 17.62
C ARG A 240 -3.12 -11.85 17.60
N ASN A 241 -3.65 -11.06 18.50
CA ASN A 241 -3.27 -9.66 18.75
C ASN A 241 -3.30 -8.79 17.48
N PRO A 242 -4.49 -8.56 16.90
CA PRO A 242 -4.63 -7.65 15.78
C PRO A 242 -4.23 -6.23 16.19
N ARG A 243 -3.57 -5.51 15.28
CA ARG A 243 -3.05 -4.17 15.48
C ARG A 243 -3.45 -3.30 14.29
N LEU A 244 -4.02 -2.13 14.54
CA LEU A 244 -4.18 -1.11 13.52
C LEU A 244 -2.93 -0.24 13.44
N GLY A 245 -2.57 0.15 12.23
CA GLY A 245 -1.42 1.02 12.00
C GLY A 245 -1.66 2.43 12.55
N GLU A 246 -0.66 2.95 13.26
CA GLU A 246 -0.66 4.28 13.84
C GLU A 246 0.03 5.29 12.93
N ASP A 247 -0.33 6.56 13.06
CA ASP A 247 0.30 7.66 12.31
C ASP A 247 1.75 7.81 12.75
N PHE A 248 2.68 7.72 11.81
CA PHE A 248 4.11 7.93 12.05
C PHE A 248 4.57 9.31 11.60
N VAL A 249 4.29 9.67 10.35
CA VAL A 249 4.61 11.00 9.82
C VAL A 249 3.41 11.51 9.01
N LYS A 250 3.07 12.78 9.21
CA LYS A 250 2.07 13.51 8.43
C LYS A 250 2.74 14.62 7.63
N TRP A 251 2.05 15.09 6.58
CA TRP A 251 2.47 16.19 5.71
C TRP A 251 3.83 15.98 5.07
N ILE A 252 4.15 14.73 4.77
CA ILE A 252 5.40 14.27 4.15
C ILE A 252 5.25 14.16 2.63
N ASP A 253 6.35 14.27 1.88
CA ASP A 253 6.39 14.05 0.44
C ASP A 253 6.67 12.60 0.04
N ALA A 254 6.49 12.28 -1.24
CA ALA A 254 6.64 10.93 -1.77
C ALA A 254 8.08 10.39 -1.71
N LYS A 255 9.10 11.26 -1.89
CA LYS A 255 10.51 10.86 -1.87
C LYS A 255 10.91 10.44 -0.46
N SER A 256 10.53 11.23 0.53
CA SER A 256 10.79 10.93 1.94
C SER A 256 10.08 9.64 2.39
N ILE A 257 8.85 9.37 1.91
CA ILE A 257 8.16 8.09 2.19
C ILE A 257 8.96 6.90 1.66
N ILE A 258 9.41 6.95 0.41
CA ILE A 258 10.18 5.85 -0.18
C ILE A 258 11.45 5.62 0.64
N LYS A 259 12.17 6.68 1.01
CA LYS A 259 13.38 6.57 1.82
C LYS A 259 13.09 5.94 3.20
N ILE A 260 12.01 6.34 3.86
CA ILE A 260 11.59 5.74 5.14
C ILE A 260 11.28 4.24 4.98
N ILE A 261 10.60 3.86 3.90
CA ILE A 261 10.29 2.45 3.64
C ILE A 261 11.59 1.66 3.46
N VAL A 262 12.51 2.12 2.62
CA VAL A 262 13.81 1.46 2.40
C VAL A 262 14.61 1.35 3.71
N ASN A 263 14.74 2.44 4.45
CA ASN A 263 15.41 2.43 5.76
C ASN A 263 14.76 1.44 6.75
N THR A 264 13.44 1.25 6.64
CA THR A 264 12.75 0.28 7.50
C THR A 264 13.06 -1.16 7.09
N TYR A 265 13.31 -1.43 5.82
CA TYR A 265 13.80 -2.76 5.41
C TYR A 265 15.16 -3.05 6.05
N ASP A 266 16.09 -2.09 6.03
CA ASP A 266 17.41 -2.21 6.67
C ASP A 266 17.29 -2.44 8.19
N TYR A 267 16.40 -1.67 8.84
CA TYR A 267 16.11 -1.85 10.26
C TYR A 267 15.58 -3.24 10.57
N VAL A 268 14.58 -3.72 9.80
CA VAL A 268 13.99 -5.05 10.03
C VAL A 268 15.00 -6.15 9.75
N ASP A 269 15.80 -6.05 8.70
CA ASP A 269 16.83 -7.05 8.40
C ASP A 269 17.89 -7.13 9.51
N ARG A 270 18.20 -6.00 10.14
CA ARG A 270 19.12 -5.91 11.28
C ARG A 270 18.58 -6.54 12.55
N TYR A 271 17.29 -6.28 12.85
CA TYR A 271 16.74 -6.60 14.18
C TYR A 271 15.77 -7.81 14.18
N ILE A 272 15.40 -8.35 13.02
CA ILE A 272 14.45 -9.46 12.94
C ILE A 272 14.95 -10.70 13.70
N ASP A 273 14.11 -11.25 14.57
CA ASP A 273 14.33 -12.57 15.13
C ASP A 273 14.00 -13.65 14.08
N ARG A 274 15.04 -14.27 13.53
CA ARG A 274 14.93 -15.34 12.54
C ARG A 274 14.46 -16.66 13.17
N GLY A 275 14.52 -16.78 14.49
CA GLY A 275 14.02 -17.91 15.28
C GLY A 275 12.55 -17.76 15.68
N ALA A 276 11.91 -16.64 15.43
CA ALA A 276 10.52 -16.40 15.78
C ALA A 276 9.57 -17.44 15.14
N PRO A 277 8.50 -17.86 15.85
CA PRO A 277 7.56 -18.86 15.36
C PRO A 277 7.02 -18.52 13.95
N GLY A 278 7.28 -19.42 13.00
CA GLY A 278 6.94 -19.21 11.58
C GLY A 278 7.93 -18.36 10.79
N GLY A 279 9.08 -17.97 11.37
CA GLY A 279 10.18 -17.25 10.72
C GLY A 279 9.76 -15.91 10.13
N LYS A 280 8.78 -15.22 10.74
CA LYS A 280 8.14 -14.02 10.20
C LYS A 280 7.76 -13.04 11.30
N GLU A 281 8.75 -12.54 12.00
CA GLU A 281 8.50 -11.43 12.90
C GLU A 281 8.01 -10.21 12.10
N HIS A 282 6.91 -9.60 12.54
CA HIS A 282 6.39 -8.38 11.92
C HIS A 282 7.01 -7.14 12.56
N ILE A 283 7.10 -6.07 11.79
CA ILE A 283 7.71 -4.80 12.21
C ILE A 283 7.22 -4.31 13.58
N GLY A 284 5.91 -4.42 13.87
CA GLY A 284 5.38 -3.98 15.16
C GLY A 284 5.99 -4.70 16.36
N TYR A 285 6.25 -6.01 16.26
CA TYR A 285 6.90 -6.77 17.34
C TYR A 285 8.38 -6.41 17.49
N ILE A 286 9.07 -6.17 16.36
CA ILE A 286 10.45 -5.72 16.39
C ILE A 286 10.54 -4.39 17.11
N VAL A 287 9.64 -3.43 16.78
CA VAL A 287 9.61 -2.12 17.42
C VAL A 287 9.25 -2.21 18.90
N ASP A 288 8.28 -3.07 19.27
CA ASP A 288 7.93 -3.30 20.68
C ASP A 288 9.14 -3.79 21.50
N ARG A 289 10.02 -4.60 20.89
CA ARG A 289 11.21 -5.17 21.52
C ARG A 289 12.42 -4.22 21.54
N THR A 290 12.63 -3.46 20.47
CA THR A 290 13.81 -2.56 20.34
C THR A 290 13.55 -1.14 20.80
N GLY A 291 12.29 -0.75 20.93
CA GLY A 291 11.86 0.61 21.27
C GLY A 291 11.59 1.50 20.07
N PHE A 292 10.61 2.39 20.22
CA PHE A 292 10.18 3.30 19.15
C PHE A 292 11.25 4.32 18.74
N GLU A 293 12.04 4.82 19.68
CA GLU A 293 13.10 5.81 19.39
C GLU A 293 14.22 5.20 18.54
N GLU A 294 14.58 3.93 18.78
CA GLU A 294 15.55 3.24 17.93
C GLU A 294 15.00 3.04 16.50
N PHE A 295 13.75 2.62 16.38
CA PHE A 295 13.09 2.54 15.09
C PHE A 295 13.05 3.88 14.37
N LYS A 296 12.67 4.95 15.06
CA LYS A 296 12.58 6.31 14.51
C LYS A 296 13.93 6.81 14.01
N LYS A 297 14.99 6.57 14.76
CA LYS A 297 16.37 6.90 14.35
C LYS A 297 16.74 6.23 13.02
N TRP A 298 16.42 4.94 12.85
CA TRP A 298 16.66 4.23 11.61
C TRP A 298 15.75 4.71 10.48
N ALA A 299 14.46 4.79 10.72
CA ALA A 299 13.47 5.13 9.70
C ALA A 299 13.71 6.53 9.10
N LEU A 300 14.14 7.49 9.93
CA LEU A 300 14.37 8.88 9.52
C LEU A 300 15.82 9.17 9.12
N LYS A 301 16.70 8.16 9.07
CA LYS A 301 18.09 8.33 8.66
C LYS A 301 18.17 8.90 7.23
N ASP A 302 18.85 10.02 7.07
CA ASP A 302 19.04 10.73 5.79
C ASP A 302 17.71 11.09 5.08
N VAL A 303 16.65 11.32 5.85
CA VAL A 303 15.36 11.78 5.34
C VAL A 303 15.24 13.29 5.52
N SER A 304 15.08 14.00 4.41
CA SER A 304 14.80 15.43 4.42
C SER A 304 13.32 15.69 4.61
N LEU A 305 12.91 16.04 5.82
CA LEU A 305 11.52 16.37 6.13
C LEU A 305 11.20 17.82 5.74
N SER A 306 10.03 18.05 5.16
CA SER A 306 9.52 19.39 4.88
C SER A 306 9.18 20.12 6.19
N LYS A 307 9.11 21.46 6.13
CA LYS A 307 8.72 22.30 7.28
C LYS A 307 7.32 21.98 7.86
N ASN A 308 6.47 21.36 7.05
CA ASN A 308 5.11 20.99 7.45
C ASN A 308 5.04 19.56 8.03
N ALA A 309 6.13 18.81 8.00
CA ALA A 309 6.14 17.42 8.44
C ALA A 309 5.99 17.32 9.97
N GLU A 310 5.06 16.50 10.39
CA GLU A 310 4.80 16.17 11.78
C GLU A 310 5.19 14.71 12.05
N VAL A 311 6.20 14.48 12.88
CA VAL A 311 6.64 13.13 13.28
C VAL A 311 5.99 12.77 14.62
N ALA A 312 5.45 11.57 14.72
CA ALA A 312 4.89 11.07 15.97
C ALA A 312 5.95 11.02 17.08
N LYS A 313 5.55 11.43 18.27
CA LYS A 313 6.40 11.33 19.47
C LYS A 313 6.46 9.88 19.96
N THR A 314 5.32 9.20 19.87
CA THR A 314 5.16 7.81 20.28
C THR A 314 4.21 7.12 19.34
N VAL A 315 4.32 5.79 19.22
CA VAL A 315 3.35 4.94 18.53
C VAL A 315 2.82 3.95 19.56
N TYR A 316 1.56 4.04 19.85
CA TYR A 316 0.90 3.14 20.80
C TYR A 316 0.25 1.97 20.07
N TRP A 317 0.33 0.83 20.68
CA TRP A 317 -0.44 -0.29 20.20
C TRP A 317 -1.86 -0.29 20.81
N SER A 318 -2.85 -0.06 19.96
CA SER A 318 -4.26 -0.06 20.32
C SER A 318 -4.99 -1.36 19.97
N GLY A 319 -4.25 -2.46 19.83
CA GLY A 319 -4.82 -3.75 19.46
C GLY A 319 -5.54 -4.45 20.62
N ILE A 320 -6.40 -5.42 20.27
CA ILE A 320 -7.01 -6.33 21.23
C ILE A 320 -5.95 -7.35 21.65
N HIS A 321 -5.70 -7.47 22.94
CA HIS A 321 -4.86 -8.50 23.51
C HIS A 321 -5.73 -9.73 23.82
N TYR A 322 -5.38 -10.86 23.22
CA TYR A 322 -5.93 -12.16 23.60
C TYR A 322 -4.91 -12.85 24.53
N GLU A 323 -5.33 -13.17 25.72
CA GLU A 323 -4.57 -14.00 26.66
C GLU A 323 -4.44 -15.44 26.18
#